data_e9e8f45b58021c957ece77959155ee07
#
_entry.id   e9e8f45b58021c957ece77959155ee07
#
_cell.length_a   1.000
_cell.length_b   1.000
_cell.length_c   1.000
_cell.angle_alpha   90.00
_cell.angle_beta   90.00
_cell.angle_gamma   90.00
#
_symmetry.space_group_name_H-M   'P 1'
#
loop_
_entity.id
_entity.type
_entity.pdbx_description
1 polymer ?
#
loop_
_entity_poly.entity_id
_entity_poly.type
_entity_poly.pdbx_seq_one_letter_code
_entity_poly.pdbx_strand_id
1 'polypeptide(L)'
;MVAQEKIVERHDVLMPPIVEFFNRPPYVALMSRGADLATAYQGALTLKEVARVAAEAISAAQFRHGPMEIISPSHRYILFARQGKTQNLLLKLARDIRKSNGRVLLFADIPFDDPMNIRQVLVEPLRLGLGTLVDSVYIQLLAYESALLAGLKPGKFEIAEGVTREE
;
A
#
# COMPACT_ATOMS: atom_id res chain seq x y z
N MET A 1 9.62 14.40 18.00
CA MET A 1 8.46 14.15 17.12
C MET A 1 8.60 12.76 16.51
N VAL A 2 7.62 11.90 16.72
CA VAL A 2 7.62 10.52 16.20
C VAL A 2 7.39 10.56 14.69
N ALA A 3 7.99 9.63 13.93
CA ALA A 3 7.88 9.61 12.47
C ALA A 3 6.42 9.62 11.97
N GLN A 4 5.52 8.97 12.69
CA GLN A 4 4.08 8.93 12.41
C GLN A 4 3.41 10.30 12.53
N GLU A 5 3.74 11.07 13.59
CA GLU A 5 3.19 12.43 13.78
C GLU A 5 3.54 13.35 12.62
N LYS A 6 4.78 13.30 12.13
CA LYS A 6 5.21 14.07 10.95
C LYS A 6 4.40 13.75 9.69
N ILE A 7 3.98 12.50 9.50
CA ILE A 7 3.17 12.10 8.35
C ILE A 7 1.77 12.67 8.47
N VAL A 8 1.17 12.58 9.66
CA VAL A 8 -0.18 13.10 9.92
C VAL A 8 -0.22 14.62 9.81
N GLU A 9 0.78 15.32 10.36
CA GLU A 9 0.87 16.79 10.29
C GLU A 9 1.09 17.32 8.86
N ARG A 10 1.65 16.51 7.97
CA ARG A 10 1.95 16.88 6.58
C ARG A 10 1.08 16.14 5.57
N HIS A 11 -0.04 15.54 6.02
CA HIS A 11 -0.87 14.72 5.15
C HIS A 11 -1.42 15.50 3.95
N ASP A 12 -1.77 16.78 4.13
CA ASP A 12 -2.25 17.69 3.10
C ASP A 12 -1.27 17.91 1.93
N VAL A 13 0.03 17.71 2.18
CA VAL A 13 1.08 17.80 1.16
C VAL A 13 1.48 16.43 0.64
N LEU A 14 1.54 15.43 1.52
CA LEU A 14 2.06 14.09 1.20
C LEU A 14 1.03 13.22 0.45
N MET A 15 -0.24 13.32 0.83
CA MET A 15 -1.26 12.40 0.33
C MET A 15 -1.82 12.72 -1.06
N PRO A 16 -2.03 13.97 -1.49
CA PRO A 16 -2.65 14.25 -2.79
C PRO A 16 -2.00 13.51 -3.97
N PRO A 17 -0.67 13.53 -4.17
CA PRO A 17 -0.04 12.82 -5.29
C PRO A 17 -0.13 11.28 -5.18
N ILE A 18 -0.27 10.74 -3.96
CA ILE A 18 -0.45 9.31 -3.72
C ILE A 18 -1.89 8.91 -4.06
N VAL A 19 -2.86 9.69 -3.60
CA VAL A 19 -4.30 9.49 -3.83
C VAL A 19 -4.64 9.62 -5.31
N GLU A 20 -4.11 10.63 -5.98
CA GLU A 20 -4.25 10.81 -7.43
C GLU A 20 -3.71 9.61 -8.22
N PHE A 21 -2.52 9.14 -7.87
CA PHE A 21 -1.94 7.96 -8.50
C PHE A 21 -2.76 6.69 -8.21
N PHE A 22 -3.25 6.54 -7.00
CA PHE A 22 -4.09 5.41 -6.58
C PHE A 22 -5.41 5.39 -7.34
N ASN A 23 -6.13 6.50 -7.40
CA ASN A 23 -7.35 6.72 -8.19
C ASN A 23 -8.37 5.57 -8.10
N ARG A 24 -8.66 5.10 -6.89
CA ARG A 24 -9.66 4.06 -6.58
C ARG A 24 -9.70 2.90 -7.60
N PRO A 25 -8.69 2.07 -7.68
CA PRO A 25 -8.64 0.99 -8.67
C PRO A 25 -9.68 -0.09 -8.34
N PRO A 26 -10.10 -0.91 -9.33
CA PRO A 26 -10.98 -2.04 -9.09
C PRO A 26 -10.34 -3.15 -8.26
N TYR A 27 -9.00 -3.21 -8.24
CA TYR A 27 -8.24 -4.21 -7.48
C TYR A 27 -6.87 -3.65 -7.04
N VAL A 28 -6.48 -4.04 -5.83
CA VAL A 28 -5.17 -3.70 -5.25
C VAL A 28 -4.51 -4.95 -4.69
N ALA A 29 -3.27 -5.22 -5.10
CA ALA A 29 -2.41 -6.18 -4.43
C ALA A 29 -1.39 -5.44 -3.56
N LEU A 30 -1.37 -5.73 -2.26
CA LEU A 30 -0.36 -5.22 -1.33
C LEU A 30 0.68 -6.32 -1.09
N MET A 31 1.93 -6.00 -1.27
CA MET A 31 3.00 -6.99 -1.29
C MET A 31 4.22 -6.57 -0.49
N SER A 32 4.78 -7.53 0.22
CA SER A 32 6.10 -7.43 0.82
C SER A 32 6.69 -8.82 1.07
N ARG A 33 7.79 -8.86 1.83
CA ARG A 33 8.45 -10.08 2.34
C ARG A 33 8.86 -9.87 3.80
N GLY A 34 8.86 -10.97 4.58
CA GLY A 34 9.27 -10.91 5.97
C GLY A 34 8.28 -10.13 6.85
N ALA A 35 8.80 -9.32 7.78
CA ALA A 35 7.98 -8.60 8.76
C ALA A 35 7.03 -7.57 8.10
N ASP A 36 7.46 -6.92 7.03
CA ASP A 36 6.65 -5.90 6.34
C ASP A 36 5.42 -6.48 5.62
N LEU A 37 5.30 -7.80 5.55
CA LEU A 37 4.08 -8.46 5.09
C LEU A 37 2.89 -8.18 6.03
N ALA A 38 3.16 -7.90 7.31
CA ALA A 38 2.13 -7.48 8.27
C ALA A 38 1.45 -6.16 7.82
N THR A 39 2.23 -5.18 7.32
CA THR A 39 1.66 -3.95 6.73
C THR A 39 0.78 -4.25 5.53
N ALA A 40 1.17 -5.20 4.68
CA ALA A 40 0.37 -5.58 3.53
C ALA A 40 -0.99 -6.17 3.96
N TYR A 41 -1.01 -7.08 4.94
CA TYR A 41 -2.24 -7.68 5.47
C TYR A 41 -3.15 -6.62 6.11
N GLN A 42 -2.59 -5.80 7.02
CA GLN A 42 -3.34 -4.74 7.67
C GLN A 42 -3.86 -3.73 6.65
N GLY A 43 -3.03 -3.35 5.69
CA GLY A 43 -3.39 -2.40 4.64
C GLY A 43 -4.52 -2.91 3.74
N ALA A 44 -4.48 -4.18 3.35
CA ALA A 44 -5.55 -4.80 2.56
C ALA A 44 -6.88 -4.83 3.32
N LEU A 45 -6.85 -5.12 4.63
CA LEU A 45 -8.02 -5.06 5.49
C LEU A 45 -8.56 -3.61 5.55
N THR A 46 -7.72 -2.65 5.87
CA THR A 46 -8.10 -1.24 5.98
C THR A 46 -8.71 -0.69 4.69
N LEU A 47 -8.14 -1.01 3.52
CA LEU A 47 -8.69 -0.58 2.22
C LEU A 47 -10.07 -1.17 1.94
N LYS A 48 -10.30 -2.42 2.32
CA LYS A 48 -11.63 -3.06 2.21
C LYS A 48 -12.66 -2.43 3.13
N GLU A 49 -12.31 -2.25 4.39
CA GLU A 49 -13.24 -1.77 5.42
C GLU A 49 -13.58 -0.28 5.24
N VAL A 50 -12.54 0.56 5.05
CA VAL A 50 -12.69 2.01 5.05
C VAL A 50 -13.03 2.55 3.67
N ALA A 51 -12.31 2.12 2.63
CA ALA A 51 -12.46 2.62 1.27
C ALA A 51 -13.34 1.74 0.36
N ARG A 52 -13.73 0.53 0.81
CA ARG A 52 -14.49 -0.46 0.04
C ARG A 52 -13.84 -0.77 -1.30
N VAL A 53 -12.53 -0.88 -1.30
CA VAL A 53 -11.72 -1.28 -2.45
C VAL A 53 -11.39 -2.76 -2.34
N ALA A 54 -11.54 -3.52 -3.43
CA ALA A 54 -11.10 -4.91 -3.46
C ALA A 54 -9.56 -4.95 -3.32
N ALA A 55 -9.09 -5.41 -2.17
CA ALA A 55 -7.68 -5.43 -1.83
C ALA A 55 -7.27 -6.80 -1.28
N GLU A 56 -6.09 -7.24 -1.69
CA GLU A 56 -5.50 -8.51 -1.27
C GLU A 56 -4.07 -8.29 -0.78
N ALA A 57 -3.69 -8.98 0.29
CA ALA A 57 -2.31 -9.07 0.72
C ALA A 57 -1.71 -10.40 0.25
N ILE A 58 -0.57 -10.34 -0.43
CA ILE A 58 0.11 -11.52 -0.93
C ILE A 58 1.62 -11.38 -0.76
N SER A 59 2.29 -12.48 -0.40
CA SER A 59 3.75 -12.50 -0.42
C SER A 59 4.27 -12.20 -1.82
N ALA A 60 5.23 -11.26 -1.92
CA ALA A 60 5.88 -10.93 -3.19
C ALA A 60 6.55 -12.14 -3.87
N ALA A 61 6.88 -13.18 -3.10
CA ALA A 61 7.36 -14.45 -3.66
C ALA A 61 6.22 -15.20 -4.35
N GLN A 62 5.10 -15.38 -3.65
CA GLN A 62 3.92 -16.08 -4.19
C GLN A 62 3.34 -15.37 -5.41
N PHE A 63 3.33 -14.03 -5.42
CA PHE A 63 2.82 -13.25 -6.54
C PHE A 63 3.51 -13.61 -7.87
N ARG A 64 4.78 -13.98 -7.84
CA ARG A 64 5.55 -14.39 -9.05
C ARG A 64 5.13 -15.76 -9.61
N HIS A 65 4.41 -16.57 -8.84
CA HIS A 65 4.08 -17.96 -9.21
C HIS A 65 2.58 -18.10 -9.57
N GLY A 66 2.15 -17.32 -10.58
CA GLY A 66 0.79 -17.36 -11.12
C GLY A 66 0.05 -16.02 -11.01
N PRO A 67 -0.12 -15.41 -9.82
CA PRO A 67 -0.87 -14.17 -9.68
C PRO A 67 -0.38 -12.99 -10.54
N MET A 68 0.85 -13.02 -11.07
CA MET A 68 1.33 -12.01 -12.02
C MET A 68 0.50 -11.92 -13.30
N GLU A 69 -0.23 -12.96 -13.67
CA GLU A 69 -1.09 -12.97 -14.87
C GLU A 69 -2.26 -11.96 -14.80
N ILE A 70 -2.64 -11.51 -13.60
CA ILE A 70 -3.67 -10.48 -13.42
C ILE A 70 -3.14 -9.04 -13.58
N ILE A 71 -1.85 -8.85 -13.94
CA ILE A 71 -1.31 -7.49 -14.06
C ILE A 71 -2.09 -6.71 -15.11
N SER A 72 -2.59 -5.55 -14.69
CA SER A 72 -3.39 -4.65 -15.51
C SER A 72 -3.09 -3.18 -15.18
N PRO A 73 -3.16 -2.27 -16.15
CA PRO A 73 -2.99 -0.83 -15.92
C PRO A 73 -4.09 -0.22 -15.04
N SER A 74 -5.25 -0.87 -14.94
CA SER A 74 -6.34 -0.46 -14.05
C SER A 74 -6.12 -0.83 -12.60
N HIS A 75 -5.27 -1.84 -12.32
CA HIS A 75 -4.96 -2.31 -10.99
C HIS A 75 -3.84 -1.47 -10.34
N ARG A 76 -3.71 -1.58 -9.03
CA ARG A 76 -2.59 -0.99 -8.27
C ARG A 76 -1.86 -2.07 -7.50
N TYR A 77 -0.55 -1.92 -7.47
CA TYR A 77 0.35 -2.83 -6.79
C TYR A 77 1.14 -2.02 -5.77
N ILE A 78 0.86 -2.24 -4.49
CA ILE A 78 1.53 -1.54 -3.39
C ILE A 78 2.64 -2.44 -2.87
N LEU A 79 3.89 -1.96 -2.92
CA LEU A 79 5.05 -2.70 -2.47
C LEU A 79 5.74 -1.98 -1.32
N PHE A 80 6.06 -2.71 -0.26
CA PHE A 80 6.85 -2.22 0.87
C PHE A 80 8.26 -2.81 0.77
N ALA A 81 9.20 -2.02 0.24
CA ALA A 81 10.57 -2.43 -0.08
C ALA A 81 11.58 -1.74 0.84
N ARG A 82 11.45 -2.01 2.14
CA ARG A 82 12.36 -1.50 3.17
C ARG A 82 13.73 -2.15 3.10
N GLN A 83 14.74 -1.45 3.62
CA GLN A 83 16.11 -1.95 3.73
C GLN A 83 16.16 -3.33 4.39
N GLY A 84 16.90 -4.25 3.78
CA GLY A 84 17.05 -5.61 4.26
C GLY A 84 17.38 -6.60 3.15
N LYS A 85 17.47 -7.88 3.50
CA LYS A 85 17.88 -8.96 2.57
C LYS A 85 16.95 -9.12 1.35
N THR A 86 15.71 -8.66 1.44
CA THR A 86 14.69 -8.86 0.40
C THR A 86 14.38 -7.60 -0.41
N GLN A 87 14.95 -6.43 -0.06
CA GLN A 87 14.70 -5.17 -0.72
C GLN A 87 14.89 -5.24 -2.24
N ASN A 88 16.04 -5.73 -2.70
CA ASN A 88 16.35 -5.83 -4.12
C ASN A 88 15.37 -6.73 -4.88
N LEU A 89 14.82 -7.77 -4.23
CA LEU A 89 13.81 -8.64 -4.83
C LEU A 89 12.47 -7.91 -5.02
N LEU A 90 12.11 -7.04 -4.09
CA LEU A 90 10.91 -6.20 -4.17
C LEU A 90 11.06 -5.10 -5.22
N LEU A 91 12.21 -4.43 -5.27
CA LEU A 91 12.52 -3.45 -6.31
C LEU A 91 12.53 -4.07 -7.72
N LYS A 92 13.05 -5.31 -7.85
CA LYS A 92 12.96 -6.06 -9.09
C LYS A 92 11.51 -6.37 -9.46
N LEU A 93 10.70 -6.80 -8.49
CA LEU A 93 9.27 -7.05 -8.72
C LEU A 93 8.54 -5.80 -9.19
N ALA A 94 8.83 -4.62 -8.60
CA ALA A 94 8.25 -3.36 -9.03
C ALA A 94 8.55 -3.08 -10.52
N ARG A 95 9.80 -3.30 -10.96
CA ARG A 95 10.19 -3.17 -12.39
C ARG A 95 9.47 -4.17 -13.28
N ASP A 96 9.33 -5.42 -12.83
CA ASP A 96 8.66 -6.47 -13.62
C ASP A 96 7.16 -6.18 -13.79
N ILE A 97 6.48 -5.72 -12.72
CA ILE A 97 5.08 -5.27 -12.78
C ILE A 97 4.93 -4.10 -13.76
N ARG A 98 5.82 -3.12 -13.68
CA ARG A 98 5.82 -1.97 -14.61
C ARG A 98 6.02 -2.41 -16.07
N LYS A 99 6.94 -3.33 -16.33
CA LYS A 99 7.17 -3.87 -17.69
C LYS A 99 5.92 -4.52 -18.28
N SER A 100 5.08 -5.10 -17.43
CA SER A 100 3.77 -5.64 -17.78
C SER A 100 2.64 -4.60 -17.74
N ASN A 101 2.99 -3.29 -17.80
CA ASN A 101 2.06 -2.16 -17.78
C ASN A 101 1.23 -2.01 -16.50
N GLY A 102 1.64 -2.64 -15.40
CA GLY A 102 1.06 -2.42 -14.08
C GLY A 102 1.49 -1.09 -13.46
N ARG A 103 0.69 -0.56 -12.54
CA ARG A 103 0.96 0.70 -11.82
C ARG A 103 1.32 0.41 -10.37
N VAL A 104 2.53 0.82 -9.97
CA VAL A 104 3.11 0.49 -8.67
C VAL A 104 3.17 1.72 -7.75
N LEU A 105 2.65 1.59 -6.54
CA LEU A 105 2.94 2.48 -5.42
C LEU A 105 4.04 1.82 -4.57
N LEU A 106 5.22 2.41 -4.56
CA LEU A 106 6.42 1.84 -3.96
C LEU A 106 6.82 2.60 -2.71
N PHE A 107 6.75 1.97 -1.55
CA PHE A 107 7.32 2.46 -0.31
C PHE A 107 8.76 1.92 -0.17
N ALA A 108 9.75 2.79 -0.25
CA ALA A 108 11.15 2.40 -0.14
C ALA A 108 11.95 3.50 0.56
N ASP A 109 13.02 3.11 1.26
CA ASP A 109 13.94 3.99 1.98
C ASP A 109 15.21 4.31 1.19
N ILE A 110 15.23 3.97 -0.08
CA ILE A 110 16.24 4.38 -1.06
C ILE A 110 15.56 4.94 -2.31
N PRO A 111 16.18 5.90 -3.02
CA PRO A 111 15.69 6.39 -4.30
C PRO A 111 15.53 5.26 -5.33
N PHE A 112 14.51 5.35 -6.15
CA PHE A 112 14.21 4.39 -7.20
C PHE A 112 14.10 5.09 -8.56
N ASP A 113 15.07 4.84 -9.44
CA ASP A 113 15.26 5.54 -10.71
C ASP A 113 14.45 4.94 -11.86
N ASP A 114 13.16 4.67 -11.66
CA ASP A 114 12.28 4.20 -12.71
C ASP A 114 10.86 4.79 -12.53
N PRO A 115 10.64 6.05 -12.93
CA PRO A 115 9.43 6.79 -12.59
C PRO A 115 8.20 6.39 -13.41
N MET A 116 8.35 5.69 -14.53
CA MET A 116 7.23 5.38 -15.40
C MET A 116 6.31 4.33 -14.77
N ASN A 117 5.04 4.69 -14.53
CA ASN A 117 4.03 3.85 -13.86
C ASN A 117 4.40 3.43 -12.41
N ILE A 118 5.42 4.08 -11.82
CA ILE A 118 5.78 3.87 -10.43
C ILE A 118 5.72 5.21 -9.70
N ARG A 119 4.86 5.28 -8.69
CA ARG A 119 4.86 6.36 -7.71
C ARG A 119 5.62 5.91 -6.49
N GLN A 120 6.80 6.46 -6.28
CA GLN A 120 7.56 6.19 -5.06
C GLN A 120 7.10 7.10 -3.92
N VAL A 121 6.95 6.51 -2.74
CA VAL A 121 6.93 7.18 -1.43
C VAL A 121 8.29 6.90 -0.80
N LEU A 122 9.16 7.91 -0.81
CA LEU A 122 10.45 7.80 -0.14
C LEU A 122 10.21 7.93 1.37
N VAL A 123 10.49 6.87 2.10
CA VAL A 123 10.26 6.76 3.53
C VAL A 123 11.59 6.81 4.29
N GLU A 124 11.57 7.35 5.52
CA GLU A 124 12.78 7.39 6.34
C GLU A 124 13.29 5.97 6.63
N PRO A 125 14.62 5.72 6.54
CA PRO A 125 15.20 4.45 6.96
C PRO A 125 15.02 4.28 8.47
N LEU A 126 14.43 3.16 8.87
CA LEU A 126 14.16 2.83 10.26
C LEU A 126 14.74 1.47 10.60
N ARG A 127 14.97 1.23 11.90
CA ARG A 127 15.37 -0.10 12.37
C ARG A 127 14.38 -1.16 11.90
N LEU A 128 14.88 -2.36 11.64
CA LEU A 128 14.10 -3.49 11.16
C LEU A 128 12.82 -3.70 12.00
N GLY A 129 11.67 -3.74 11.33
CA GLY A 129 10.35 -3.90 11.94
C GLY A 129 9.63 -2.62 12.33
N LEU A 130 10.33 -1.49 12.55
CA LEU A 130 9.65 -0.21 12.85
C LEU A 130 9.03 0.45 11.61
N GLY A 131 9.53 0.11 10.43
CA GLY A 131 8.99 0.60 9.16
C GLY A 131 7.53 0.21 8.94
N THR A 132 7.12 -0.99 9.38
CA THR A 132 5.75 -1.48 9.34
C THR A 132 4.74 -0.51 9.94
N LEU A 133 5.08 0.07 11.11
CA LEU A 133 4.21 1.02 11.82
C LEU A 133 4.05 2.33 11.04
N VAL A 134 5.12 2.79 10.40
CA VAL A 134 5.13 4.05 9.63
C VAL A 134 4.38 3.86 8.30
N ASP A 135 4.63 2.77 7.59
CA ASP A 135 3.94 2.47 6.33
C ASP A 135 2.44 2.27 6.53
N SER A 136 2.03 1.72 7.68
CA SER A 136 0.61 1.56 8.04
C SER A 136 -0.12 2.91 8.11
N VAL A 137 0.52 3.98 8.58
CA VAL A 137 -0.08 5.33 8.63
C VAL A 137 -0.39 5.84 7.21
N TYR A 138 0.53 5.67 6.26
CA TYR A 138 0.28 6.05 4.86
C TYR A 138 -0.92 5.30 4.27
N ILE A 139 -1.04 4.00 4.56
CA ILE A 139 -2.16 3.21 4.06
C ILE A 139 -3.49 3.59 4.73
N GLN A 140 -3.46 3.91 6.02
CA GLN A 140 -4.65 4.42 6.73
C GLN A 140 -5.12 5.76 6.13
N LEU A 141 -4.19 6.69 5.90
CA LEU A 141 -4.51 7.97 5.24
C LEU A 141 -4.99 7.76 3.80
N LEU A 142 -4.38 6.86 3.03
CA LEU A 142 -4.81 6.52 1.68
C LEU A 142 -6.24 5.96 1.67
N ALA A 143 -6.57 5.07 2.60
CA ALA A 143 -7.91 4.52 2.75
C ALA A 143 -8.92 5.60 3.14
N TYR A 144 -8.55 6.48 4.09
CA TYR A 144 -9.36 7.61 4.52
C TYR A 144 -9.71 8.55 3.35
N GLU A 145 -8.69 9.05 2.65
CA GLU A 145 -8.87 9.94 1.50
C GLU A 145 -9.66 9.27 0.36
N SER A 146 -9.37 8.00 0.08
CA SER A 146 -10.10 7.23 -0.92
C SER A 146 -11.58 7.04 -0.56
N ALA A 147 -11.90 6.92 0.72
CA ALA A 147 -13.28 6.85 1.19
C ALA A 147 -14.01 8.18 1.00
N LEU A 148 -13.36 9.30 1.36
CA LEU A 148 -13.92 10.65 1.16
C LEU A 148 -14.22 10.92 -0.32
N LEU A 149 -13.29 10.60 -1.23
CA LEU A 149 -13.50 10.73 -2.67
C LEU A 149 -14.67 9.89 -3.20
N ALA A 150 -15.00 8.80 -2.51
CA ALA A 150 -16.15 7.96 -2.83
C ALA A 150 -17.46 8.42 -2.20
N GLY A 151 -17.46 9.50 -1.44
CA GLY A 151 -18.61 9.93 -0.67
C GLY A 151 -18.95 9.01 0.52
N LEU A 152 -18.01 8.15 0.91
CA LEU A 152 -18.17 7.29 2.08
C LEU A 152 -17.83 8.08 3.37
N LYS A 153 -18.33 7.60 4.49
CA LYS A 153 -17.98 8.12 5.81
C LYS A 153 -16.95 7.18 6.45
N PRO A 154 -15.65 7.55 6.50
CA PRO A 154 -14.63 6.72 7.14
C PRO A 154 -15.03 6.34 8.57
N GLY A 155 -14.84 5.08 8.94
CA GLY A 155 -15.21 4.56 10.26
C GLY A 155 -16.70 4.21 10.44
N LYS A 156 -17.56 4.45 9.45
CA LYS A 156 -18.94 3.96 9.45
C LYS A 156 -19.03 2.67 8.63
N PHE A 157 -19.29 1.57 9.32
CA PHE A 157 -19.54 0.26 8.70
C PHE A 157 -21.03 0.12 8.38
N GLU A 158 -21.36 -0.46 7.21
CA GLU A 158 -22.75 -0.71 6.81
C GLU A 158 -23.19 -2.15 7.05
N ILE A 159 -22.25 -3.09 7.01
CA ILE A 159 -22.52 -4.52 7.11
C ILE A 159 -22.04 -5.09 8.45
N ALA A 160 -20.88 -4.61 8.93
CA ALA A 160 -20.30 -5.05 10.19
C ALA A 160 -20.21 -3.86 11.17
N GLU A 161 -21.23 -3.65 11.98
CA GLU A 161 -21.20 -2.65 13.06
C GLU A 161 -20.39 -3.17 14.25
N GLY A 162 -19.10 -2.86 14.26
CA GLY A 162 -18.24 -3.17 15.38
C GLY A 162 -17.85 -4.65 15.50
N VAL A 163 -17.54 -5.08 16.70
CA VAL A 163 -17.19 -6.48 16.98
C VAL A 163 -18.42 -7.36 16.82
N THR A 164 -18.32 -8.42 16.02
CA THR A 164 -19.37 -9.45 15.92
C THR A 164 -19.74 -9.97 17.31
N ARG A 165 -21.00 -9.83 17.69
CA ARG A 165 -21.51 -10.26 18.99
C ARG A 165 -22.04 -11.71 18.98
N GLU A 166 -22.08 -12.32 17.80
CA GLU A 166 -22.60 -13.67 17.57
C GLU A 166 -21.54 -14.45 16.78
N GLU A 167 -20.76 -15.25 17.47
CA GLU A 167 -19.99 -16.38 16.94
C GLU A 167 -20.44 -17.65 17.65
#